data_5362e8c6d99c49394cb90e08ccb74a91
#
_entry.id   5362e8c6d99c49394cb90e08ccb74a91
#
_cell.length_a   1.000
_cell.length_b   1.000
_cell.length_c   1.000
_cell.angle_alpha   90.00
_cell.angle_beta   90.00
_cell.angle_gamma   90.00
#
_symmetry.space_group_name_H-M   'P 1'
#
loop_
_entity.id
_entity.type
_entity.pdbx_description
1 polymer ?
#
loop_
_entity_poly.entity_id
_entity_poly.type
_entity_poly.pdbx_seq_one_letter_code
_entity_poly.pdbx_strand_id
1 'polypeptide(L)'
;MKNSFVELKARERVNALLDTPTGRELVGPFDQMTAPNLIAQGIVPESDDGIIVSRGTICNKEVVVIAMEGSFQGGGIGEVSGAKIIAALTHALTENQNGNEIFPIIVLDTGGVRLQEANYGLLSISEIGNLIVALKKYVPVIGVVPGRVGSFGGMSITSALMSYLITTKKARVGLNGPEVIEQEAGVREFDSSDKDLIWNTIGARQRVEAQIIDELVTDSVENVKAAIVAAMVERKDSHRSENADFYLSLLAKLDLSKPMAIEDYNQALAKHQTQAVELPVVTEQATPATASVGYDWFQALTGLKNPSSTISTVYYGDSDRFSEDAVVTTIVPDSKNPMYRVRDGEVGLVEGFRMAQILNHIYEEDQNKTVKRPIVVVIDVPSQAYGYNEELIGIHVALANSAAAYAKLRQAGHPVIGVVVGNAISGAFLAHGLQSSRLIALNSDAITVQAMSKASASRITKRSIAEIEAAAEKVPSIAYDIRNYNKLGALYRFLDGVTDQTTTTDNVATVIEAVNDAIEDVRHTSDTMLTNRYTNDIAVKMGRVETNKVQVKMNEEWDA
;
A
#
# COMPACT_ATOMS: atom_id res chain seq x y z
N MET A 1 8.32 29.65 -18.27
CA MET A 1 7.74 28.34 -18.62
C MET A 1 8.73 27.38 -19.33
N LYS A 2 9.86 27.86 -19.89
CA LYS A 2 10.83 26.96 -20.57
C LYS A 2 11.48 25.87 -19.69
N ASN A 3 11.37 25.94 -18.38
CA ASN A 3 12.01 25.01 -17.43
C ASN A 3 11.03 24.41 -16.41
N SER A 4 9.70 24.47 -16.65
CA SER A 4 8.70 23.88 -15.74
C SER A 4 8.80 22.36 -15.74
N PHE A 5 9.03 21.76 -14.58
CA PHE A 5 9.07 20.31 -14.41
C PHE A 5 7.66 19.68 -14.48
N VAL A 6 6.65 20.43 -14.04
CA VAL A 6 5.24 20.00 -14.05
C VAL A 6 4.73 19.79 -15.48
N GLU A 7 5.09 20.68 -16.41
CA GLU A 7 4.59 20.64 -17.79
C GLU A 7 5.26 19.55 -18.65
N LEU A 8 6.39 18.98 -18.20
CA LEU A 8 7.06 17.88 -18.88
C LEU A 8 6.25 16.59 -18.79
N LYS A 9 6.33 15.75 -19.83
CA LYS A 9 5.89 14.35 -19.79
C LYS A 9 6.87 13.49 -19.00
N ALA A 10 6.47 12.30 -18.61
CA ALA A 10 7.29 11.41 -17.78
C ALA A 10 8.68 11.17 -18.36
N ARG A 11 8.80 10.83 -19.64
CA ARG A 11 10.11 10.61 -20.32
C ARG A 11 10.96 11.89 -20.38
N GLU A 12 10.33 13.04 -20.59
CA GLU A 12 11.04 14.33 -20.59
C GLU A 12 11.54 14.67 -19.18
N ARG A 13 10.76 14.36 -18.12
CA ARG A 13 11.20 14.52 -16.73
C ARG A 13 12.43 13.68 -16.42
N VAL A 14 12.40 12.40 -16.81
CA VAL A 14 13.55 11.48 -16.63
C VAL A 14 14.80 12.03 -17.31
N ASN A 15 14.69 12.40 -18.59
CA ASN A 15 15.81 12.95 -19.37
C ASN A 15 16.34 14.28 -18.80
N ALA A 16 15.47 15.11 -18.23
CA ALA A 16 15.87 16.38 -17.62
C ALA A 16 16.59 16.20 -16.26
N LEU A 17 16.33 15.12 -15.54
CA LEU A 17 16.98 14.80 -14.26
C LEU A 17 18.36 14.18 -14.46
N LEU A 18 18.52 13.27 -15.43
CA LEU A 18 19.75 12.53 -15.65
C LEU A 18 20.87 13.39 -16.25
N ASP A 19 22.10 13.06 -15.93
CA ASP A 19 23.27 13.67 -16.53
C ASP A 19 23.44 13.15 -17.97
N THR A 20 23.72 14.04 -18.93
CA THR A 20 23.93 13.66 -20.33
C THR A 20 25.38 13.23 -20.53
N PRO A 21 25.65 12.12 -21.19
CA PRO A 21 24.79 11.16 -21.90
C PRO A 21 24.52 9.85 -21.13
N THR A 22 24.44 9.88 -19.79
CA THR A 22 24.46 8.67 -18.96
C THR A 22 23.13 7.90 -18.93
N GLY A 23 22.02 8.56 -19.29
CA GLY A 23 20.68 7.96 -19.19
C GLY A 23 20.43 6.85 -20.21
N ARG A 24 20.02 5.68 -19.73
CA ARG A 24 19.57 4.54 -20.53
C ARG A 24 18.17 4.11 -20.07
N GLU A 25 17.19 4.18 -20.97
CA GLU A 25 15.84 3.68 -20.72
C GLU A 25 15.85 2.15 -20.79
N LEU A 26 15.18 1.50 -19.83
CA LEU A 26 15.07 0.05 -19.71
C LEU A 26 13.62 -0.37 -19.92
N VAL A 27 13.41 -1.46 -20.64
CA VAL A 27 12.11 -1.98 -21.03
C VAL A 27 11.26 -0.85 -21.62
N GLY A 28 11.82 -0.23 -22.66
CA GLY A 28 11.28 0.95 -23.32
C GLY A 28 10.14 0.64 -24.29
N PRO A 29 9.68 1.64 -25.07
CA PRO A 29 8.54 1.45 -25.97
C PRO A 29 8.83 0.49 -27.14
N PHE A 30 10.09 0.25 -27.49
CA PHE A 30 10.47 -0.69 -28.54
C PHE A 30 10.33 -2.16 -28.10
N ASP A 31 10.31 -2.43 -26.80
CA ASP A 31 10.08 -3.77 -26.25
C ASP A 31 8.61 -4.18 -26.27
N GLN A 32 7.72 -3.23 -26.53
CA GLN A 32 6.29 -3.43 -26.73
C GLN A 32 5.61 -4.21 -25.59
N MET A 33 6.00 -3.91 -24.35
CA MET A 33 5.39 -4.48 -23.15
C MET A 33 4.04 -3.79 -22.89
N THR A 34 2.99 -4.30 -23.53
CA THR A 34 1.64 -3.77 -23.46
C THR A 34 0.77 -4.59 -22.50
N ALA A 35 -0.19 -3.94 -21.83
CA ALA A 35 -1.15 -4.61 -20.96
C ALA A 35 -2.26 -5.31 -21.76
N PRO A 36 -2.30 -6.66 -21.86
CA PRO A 36 -3.31 -7.37 -22.63
C PRO A 36 -4.72 -7.20 -22.05
N ASN A 37 -4.82 -6.94 -20.76
CA ASN A 37 -6.09 -6.69 -20.07
C ASN A 37 -6.77 -5.39 -20.53
N LEU A 38 -6.03 -4.38 -20.99
CA LEU A 38 -6.58 -3.17 -21.61
C LEU A 38 -7.16 -3.50 -22.99
N ILE A 39 -6.43 -4.25 -23.80
CA ILE A 39 -6.86 -4.69 -25.13
C ILE A 39 -8.16 -5.49 -25.03
N ALA A 40 -8.27 -6.41 -24.07
CA ALA A 40 -9.47 -7.22 -23.82
C ALA A 40 -10.72 -6.37 -23.50
N GLN A 41 -10.52 -5.14 -23.02
CA GLN A 41 -11.59 -4.18 -22.71
C GLN A 41 -11.78 -3.13 -23.80
N GLY A 42 -11.12 -3.26 -24.96
CA GLY A 42 -11.19 -2.29 -26.06
C GLY A 42 -10.47 -0.96 -25.78
N ILE A 43 -9.55 -0.93 -24.84
CA ILE A 43 -8.73 0.23 -24.49
C ILE A 43 -7.42 0.14 -25.25
N VAL A 44 -7.00 1.23 -25.88
CA VAL A 44 -5.72 1.31 -26.60
C VAL A 44 -4.59 1.32 -25.58
N PRO A 45 -3.66 0.34 -25.60
CA PRO A 45 -2.53 0.31 -24.70
C PRO A 45 -1.41 1.23 -25.18
N GLU A 46 -0.50 1.61 -24.30
CA GLU A 46 0.81 2.17 -24.67
C GLU A 46 1.89 1.09 -24.59
N SER A 47 2.90 1.22 -25.45
CA SER A 47 3.96 0.20 -25.64
C SER A 47 4.93 0.10 -24.45
N ASP A 48 4.94 1.07 -23.55
CA ASP A 48 5.71 1.08 -22.30
C ASP A 48 4.81 1.03 -21.06
N ASP A 49 3.50 0.87 -21.26
CA ASP A 49 2.44 0.86 -20.24
C ASP A 49 2.46 2.07 -19.30
N GLY A 50 2.96 3.22 -19.81
CA GLY A 50 2.97 4.50 -19.11
C GLY A 50 4.00 4.59 -17.97
N ILE A 51 4.97 3.68 -17.91
CA ILE A 51 6.08 3.71 -16.94
C ILE A 51 7.41 3.81 -17.66
N ILE A 52 8.15 4.85 -17.34
CA ILE A 52 9.51 5.07 -17.83
C ILE A 52 10.48 4.66 -16.73
N VAL A 53 11.38 3.74 -17.03
CA VAL A 53 12.48 3.33 -16.16
C VAL A 53 13.79 3.68 -16.85
N SER A 54 14.66 4.44 -16.20
CA SER A 54 15.98 4.74 -16.75
C SER A 54 17.06 4.63 -15.67
N ARG A 55 18.15 3.95 -16.01
CA ARG A 55 19.39 3.93 -15.24
C ARG A 55 20.34 5.01 -15.75
N GLY A 56 21.09 5.65 -14.88
CA GLY A 56 22.06 6.67 -15.23
C GLY A 56 22.62 7.36 -13.99
N THR A 57 23.13 8.58 -14.15
CA THR A 57 23.64 9.36 -13.01
C THR A 57 22.91 10.69 -12.84
N ILE A 58 22.89 11.17 -11.59
CA ILE A 58 22.53 12.55 -11.24
C ILE A 58 23.67 13.12 -10.41
N CYS A 59 24.36 14.14 -10.91
CA CYS A 59 25.58 14.69 -10.32
C CYS A 59 26.61 13.59 -9.96
N ASN A 60 26.87 12.70 -10.91
CA ASN A 60 27.78 11.54 -10.81
C ASN A 60 27.41 10.48 -9.74
N LYS A 61 26.19 10.50 -9.19
CA LYS A 61 25.68 9.43 -8.35
C LYS A 61 24.79 8.50 -9.18
N GLU A 62 25.03 7.19 -9.08
CA GLU A 62 24.20 6.18 -9.75
C GLU A 62 22.76 6.23 -9.26
N VAL A 63 21.83 6.29 -10.20
CA VAL A 63 20.39 6.34 -9.92
C VAL A 63 19.61 5.40 -10.85
N VAL A 64 18.47 4.94 -10.35
CA VAL A 64 17.37 4.46 -11.19
C VAL A 64 16.21 5.43 -11.05
N VAL A 65 15.80 6.06 -12.14
CA VAL A 65 14.67 7.00 -12.19
C VAL A 65 13.47 6.27 -12.77
N ILE A 66 12.38 6.26 -12.03
CA ILE A 66 11.11 5.64 -12.41
C ILE A 66 10.06 6.74 -12.47
N ALA A 67 9.44 6.97 -13.63
CA ALA A 67 8.45 8.02 -13.79
C ALA A 67 7.13 7.50 -14.37
N MET A 68 6.03 7.98 -13.82
CA MET A 68 4.67 7.64 -14.23
C MET A 68 4.11 8.70 -15.18
N GLU A 69 3.54 8.25 -16.32
CA GLU A 69 2.88 9.14 -17.28
C GLU A 69 1.41 9.34 -16.90
N GLY A 70 1.13 10.47 -16.26
CA GLY A 70 -0.21 10.79 -15.77
C GLY A 70 -1.27 10.94 -16.86
N SER A 71 -0.88 11.19 -18.11
CA SER A 71 -1.80 11.29 -19.24
C SER A 71 -2.28 9.92 -19.74
N PHE A 72 -1.56 8.84 -19.44
CA PHE A 72 -1.97 7.49 -19.79
C PHE A 72 -2.70 6.83 -18.60
N GLN A 73 -3.99 6.57 -18.74
CA GLN A 73 -4.85 5.94 -17.72
C GLN A 73 -4.72 6.56 -16.33
N GLY A 74 -4.49 7.89 -16.26
CA GLY A 74 -4.28 8.60 -14.99
C GLY A 74 -3.02 8.19 -14.22
N GLY A 75 -2.00 7.64 -14.89
CA GLY A 75 -0.81 7.08 -14.25
C GLY A 75 -1.10 5.83 -13.40
N GLY A 76 -2.21 5.13 -13.68
CA GLY A 76 -2.65 3.97 -12.89
C GLY A 76 -1.74 2.76 -13.03
N ILE A 77 -1.58 2.04 -11.92
CA ILE A 77 -0.73 0.84 -11.83
C ILE A 77 -1.55 -0.42 -12.11
N GLY A 78 -1.12 -1.19 -13.11
CA GLY A 78 -1.64 -2.50 -13.49
C GLY A 78 -0.57 -3.60 -13.38
N GLU A 79 -0.67 -4.63 -14.22
CA GLU A 79 0.29 -5.74 -14.22
C GLU A 79 1.65 -5.32 -14.80
N VAL A 80 1.67 -4.80 -16.04
CA VAL A 80 2.92 -4.47 -16.75
C VAL A 80 3.61 -3.27 -16.10
N SER A 81 2.88 -2.18 -15.88
CA SER A 81 3.40 -0.98 -15.20
C SER A 81 3.97 -1.30 -13.81
N GLY A 82 3.25 -2.10 -13.02
CA GLY A 82 3.73 -2.56 -11.73
C GLY A 82 4.97 -3.44 -11.83
N ALA A 83 5.01 -4.37 -12.77
CA ALA A 83 6.15 -5.26 -12.98
C ALA A 83 7.44 -4.51 -13.35
N LYS A 84 7.35 -3.43 -14.15
CA LYS A 84 8.50 -2.58 -14.49
C LYS A 84 9.09 -1.90 -13.25
N ILE A 85 8.22 -1.36 -12.38
CA ILE A 85 8.66 -0.73 -11.13
C ILE A 85 9.29 -1.77 -10.20
N ILE A 86 8.64 -2.93 -10.03
CA ILE A 86 9.13 -4.03 -9.18
C ILE A 86 10.50 -4.51 -9.66
N ALA A 87 10.65 -4.76 -10.96
CA ALA A 87 11.91 -5.22 -11.53
C ALA A 87 13.04 -4.22 -11.31
N ALA A 88 12.80 -2.94 -11.58
CA ALA A 88 13.79 -1.88 -11.38
C ALA A 88 14.22 -1.74 -9.90
N LEU A 89 13.26 -1.78 -8.97
CA LEU A 89 13.56 -1.70 -7.53
C LEU A 89 14.24 -2.98 -7.01
N THR A 90 13.92 -4.15 -7.58
CA THR A 90 14.57 -5.42 -7.23
C THR A 90 16.04 -5.38 -7.62
N HIS A 91 16.37 -4.93 -8.83
CA HIS A 91 17.76 -4.76 -9.24
C HIS A 91 18.50 -3.72 -8.39
N ALA A 92 17.86 -2.55 -8.14
CA ALA A 92 18.46 -1.54 -7.26
C ALA A 92 18.72 -2.09 -5.85
N LEU A 93 17.83 -2.93 -5.30
CA LEU A 93 18.05 -3.58 -4.02
C LEU A 93 19.23 -4.55 -4.07
N THR A 94 19.32 -5.38 -5.10
CA THR A 94 20.42 -6.34 -5.30
C THR A 94 21.77 -5.63 -5.40
N GLU A 95 21.85 -4.54 -6.18
CA GLU A 95 23.05 -3.73 -6.30
C GLU A 95 23.48 -3.15 -4.95
N ASN A 96 22.53 -2.55 -4.22
CA ASN A 96 22.83 -2.00 -2.89
C ASN A 96 23.24 -3.08 -1.87
N GLN A 97 22.67 -4.27 -1.93
CA GLN A 97 23.09 -5.41 -1.12
C GLN A 97 24.52 -5.87 -1.43
N ASN A 98 24.94 -5.73 -2.70
CA ASN A 98 26.29 -6.04 -3.16
C ASN A 98 27.31 -4.90 -2.93
N GLY A 99 26.87 -3.78 -2.34
CA GLY A 99 27.71 -2.61 -2.04
C GLY A 99 27.83 -1.61 -3.20
N ASN A 100 27.09 -1.79 -4.29
CA ASN A 100 26.98 -0.85 -5.40
C ASN A 100 25.84 0.12 -5.15
N GLU A 101 26.14 1.33 -4.68
CA GLU A 101 25.14 2.30 -4.29
C GLU A 101 24.35 2.86 -5.49
N ILE A 102 23.06 2.54 -5.57
CA ILE A 102 22.11 3.07 -6.58
C ILE A 102 20.91 3.67 -5.85
N PHE A 103 20.62 4.95 -6.11
CA PHE A 103 19.49 5.65 -5.48
C PHE A 103 18.23 5.54 -6.34
N PRO A 104 17.12 4.97 -5.81
CA PRO A 104 15.83 5.01 -6.49
C PRO A 104 15.18 6.40 -6.39
N ILE A 105 14.84 6.97 -7.54
CA ILE A 105 14.08 8.22 -7.67
C ILE A 105 12.75 7.91 -8.34
N ILE A 106 11.63 8.16 -7.67
CA ILE A 106 10.30 7.82 -8.18
C ILE A 106 9.49 9.09 -8.40
N VAL A 107 9.18 9.40 -9.66
CA VAL A 107 8.34 10.55 -10.04
C VAL A 107 6.89 10.10 -10.12
N LEU A 108 6.12 10.52 -9.13
CA LEU A 108 4.74 10.11 -8.88
C LEU A 108 3.74 11.06 -9.54
N ASP A 109 3.09 10.61 -10.59
CA ASP A 109 1.99 11.33 -11.25
C ASP A 109 0.87 10.32 -11.54
N THR A 110 0.16 9.87 -10.48
CA THR A 110 -0.64 8.66 -10.48
C THR A 110 -1.91 8.76 -9.64
N GLY A 111 -3.01 8.22 -10.18
CA GLY A 111 -4.26 8.00 -9.45
C GLY A 111 -4.27 6.74 -8.56
N GLY A 112 -3.17 5.96 -8.54
CA GLY A 112 -3.07 4.72 -7.76
C GLY A 112 -3.31 3.47 -8.59
N VAL A 113 -4.23 2.62 -8.18
CA VAL A 113 -4.58 1.39 -8.91
C VAL A 113 -5.26 1.71 -10.25
N ARG A 114 -4.82 1.06 -11.32
CA ARG A 114 -5.54 1.05 -12.61
C ARG A 114 -6.77 0.17 -12.49
N LEU A 115 -7.96 0.76 -12.44
CA LEU A 115 -9.21 0.03 -12.18
C LEU A 115 -9.54 -1.03 -13.24
N GLN A 116 -9.04 -0.86 -14.45
CA GLN A 116 -9.14 -1.82 -15.54
C GLN A 116 -8.29 -3.09 -15.33
N GLU A 117 -7.47 -3.11 -14.28
CA GLU A 117 -6.63 -4.22 -13.86
C GLU A 117 -6.60 -4.39 -12.33
N ALA A 118 -7.48 -3.77 -11.65
CA ALA A 118 -7.72 -3.62 -10.20
C ALA A 118 -6.84 -4.48 -9.26
N ASN A 119 -7.07 -5.79 -9.19
CA ASN A 119 -6.32 -6.67 -8.27
C ASN A 119 -4.84 -6.83 -8.66
N TYR A 120 -4.46 -6.71 -9.95
CA TYR A 120 -3.06 -6.63 -10.34
C TYR A 120 -2.40 -5.36 -9.81
N GLY A 121 -3.10 -4.24 -9.85
CA GLY A 121 -2.60 -2.99 -9.27
C GLY A 121 -2.37 -3.10 -7.76
N LEU A 122 -3.29 -3.71 -7.00
CA LEU A 122 -3.13 -3.94 -5.55
C LEU A 122 -1.92 -4.83 -5.25
N LEU A 123 -1.76 -5.94 -5.98
CA LEU A 123 -0.62 -6.84 -5.82
C LEU A 123 0.70 -6.12 -6.10
N SER A 124 0.79 -5.44 -7.25
CA SER A 124 1.99 -4.71 -7.63
C SER A 124 2.36 -3.60 -6.64
N ILE A 125 1.38 -2.83 -6.15
CA ILE A 125 1.61 -1.77 -5.17
C ILE A 125 2.13 -2.34 -3.85
N SER A 126 1.63 -3.49 -3.39
CA SER A 126 2.14 -4.15 -2.19
C SER A 126 3.59 -4.63 -2.35
N GLU A 127 3.93 -5.16 -3.52
CA GLU A 127 5.28 -5.61 -3.89
C GLU A 127 6.25 -4.43 -4.00
N ILE A 128 5.82 -3.31 -4.60
CA ILE A 128 6.59 -2.04 -4.64
C ILE A 128 6.86 -1.52 -3.23
N GLY A 129 5.82 -1.46 -2.38
CA GLY A 129 5.96 -1.01 -0.99
C GLY A 129 6.95 -1.84 -0.19
N ASN A 130 6.91 -3.16 -0.35
CA ASN A 130 7.88 -4.08 0.24
C ASN A 130 9.33 -3.76 -0.16
N LEU A 131 9.57 -3.51 -1.45
CA LEU A 131 10.90 -3.18 -1.97
C LEU A 131 11.40 -1.84 -1.45
N ILE A 132 10.54 -0.84 -1.32
CA ILE A 132 10.89 0.46 -0.73
C ILE A 132 11.33 0.28 0.72
N VAL A 133 10.59 -0.47 1.54
CA VAL A 133 10.98 -0.76 2.94
C VAL A 133 12.32 -1.47 3.01
N ALA A 134 12.62 -2.38 2.09
CA ALA A 134 13.91 -3.07 2.03
C ALA A 134 15.06 -2.13 1.61
N LEU A 135 14.85 -1.30 0.59
CA LEU A 135 15.84 -0.36 0.05
C LEU A 135 16.25 0.72 1.05
N LYS A 136 15.32 1.20 1.88
CA LYS A 136 15.58 2.21 2.92
C LYS A 136 16.69 1.79 3.90
N LYS A 137 16.98 0.51 4.05
CA LYS A 137 18.09 0.02 4.88
C LYS A 137 19.46 0.35 4.29
N TYR A 138 19.54 0.67 3.01
CA TYR A 138 20.79 0.91 2.27
C TYR A 138 20.91 2.36 1.81
N VAL A 139 19.89 2.87 1.13
CA VAL A 139 19.86 4.21 0.55
C VAL A 139 18.50 4.86 0.74
N PRO A 140 18.40 6.19 0.80
CA PRO A 140 17.10 6.85 0.75
C PRO A 140 16.39 6.58 -0.59
N VAL A 141 15.10 6.26 -0.52
CA VAL A 141 14.20 6.22 -1.66
C VAL A 141 13.50 7.57 -1.77
N ILE A 142 13.69 8.28 -2.88
CA ILE A 142 13.24 9.66 -3.03
C ILE A 142 12.03 9.72 -3.95
N GLY A 143 10.94 10.30 -3.47
CA GLY A 143 9.73 10.56 -4.21
C GLY A 143 9.64 12.00 -4.70
N VAL A 144 9.17 12.20 -5.92
CA VAL A 144 8.88 13.52 -6.49
C VAL A 144 7.44 13.55 -6.97
N VAL A 145 6.61 14.45 -6.44
CA VAL A 145 5.22 14.62 -6.86
C VAL A 145 5.11 15.95 -7.63
N PRO A 146 5.18 15.92 -8.98
CA PRO A 146 5.18 17.15 -9.77
C PRO A 146 3.82 17.87 -9.75
N GLY A 147 2.69 17.11 -9.84
CA GLY A 147 1.37 17.67 -9.58
C GLY A 147 0.40 17.80 -10.75
N ARG A 148 0.56 17.06 -11.82
CA ARG A 148 -0.46 17.00 -12.88
C ARG A 148 -1.67 16.19 -12.42
N VAL A 149 -1.44 14.95 -12.00
CA VAL A 149 -2.42 14.10 -11.30
C VAL A 149 -2.22 14.22 -9.79
N GLY A 150 -1.01 14.00 -9.31
CA GLY A 150 -0.62 13.92 -7.92
C GLY A 150 -0.21 12.51 -7.52
N SER A 151 -0.40 12.15 -6.24
CA SER A 151 -0.20 10.79 -5.73
C SER A 151 -1.44 10.36 -4.93
N PHE A 152 -2.20 9.40 -5.47
CA PHE A 152 -3.46 8.94 -4.91
C PHE A 152 -3.53 7.41 -4.76
N GLY A 153 -4.59 6.94 -4.09
CA GLY A 153 -4.85 5.52 -3.87
C GLY A 153 -3.68 4.80 -3.21
N GLY A 154 -3.45 3.55 -3.58
CA GLY A 154 -2.35 2.76 -3.05
C GLY A 154 -0.97 3.36 -3.28
N MET A 155 -0.79 4.18 -4.32
CA MET A 155 0.48 4.86 -4.58
C MET A 155 0.75 6.03 -3.62
N SER A 156 -0.27 6.59 -2.95
CA SER A 156 -0.05 7.52 -1.85
C SER A 156 0.46 6.81 -0.59
N ILE A 157 -0.01 5.59 -0.32
CA ILE A 157 0.55 4.72 0.73
C ILE A 157 2.02 4.43 0.41
N THR A 158 2.32 4.08 -0.86
CA THR A 158 3.69 3.86 -1.34
C THR A 158 4.56 5.10 -1.19
N SER A 159 4.05 6.30 -1.51
CA SER A 159 4.78 7.54 -1.31
C SER A 159 5.09 7.82 0.17
N ALA A 160 4.17 7.50 1.07
CA ALA A 160 4.40 7.63 2.51
C ALA A 160 5.47 6.66 3.05
N LEU A 161 5.75 5.55 2.36
CA LEU A 161 6.85 4.63 2.69
C LEU A 161 8.23 5.19 2.30
N MET A 162 8.31 6.13 1.33
CA MET A 162 9.58 6.68 0.83
C MET A 162 10.30 7.51 1.89
N SER A 163 11.62 7.56 1.80
CA SER A 163 12.46 8.31 2.74
C SER A 163 12.21 9.81 2.70
N TYR A 164 12.11 10.36 1.51
CA TYR A 164 11.98 11.82 1.31
C TYR A 164 11.05 12.16 0.15
N LEU A 165 10.12 13.08 0.37
CA LEU A 165 9.14 13.51 -0.62
C LEU A 165 9.34 14.98 -0.99
N ILE A 166 9.54 15.23 -2.28
CA ILE A 166 9.69 16.55 -2.89
C ILE A 166 8.44 16.85 -3.71
N THR A 167 7.92 18.06 -3.63
CA THR A 167 6.72 18.45 -4.36
C THR A 167 6.81 19.86 -4.94
N THR A 168 5.95 20.15 -5.93
CA THR A 168 5.66 21.52 -6.39
C THR A 168 4.32 22.02 -5.84
N LYS A 169 4.04 23.31 -6.01
CA LYS A 169 2.77 23.93 -5.56
C LYS A 169 1.51 23.32 -6.19
N LYS A 170 1.66 22.63 -7.35
CA LYS A 170 0.54 22.05 -8.09
C LYS A 170 0.23 20.61 -7.67
N ALA A 171 1.00 20.03 -6.78
CA ALA A 171 0.80 18.67 -6.32
C ALA A 171 -0.35 18.54 -5.31
N ARG A 172 -0.96 17.37 -5.35
CA ARG A 172 -1.93 16.89 -4.37
C ARG A 172 -1.54 15.48 -3.96
N VAL A 173 -1.64 15.19 -2.67
CA VAL A 173 -1.34 13.87 -2.11
C VAL A 173 -2.44 13.47 -1.14
N GLY A 174 -3.10 12.36 -1.40
CA GLY A 174 -4.16 11.83 -0.56
C GLY A 174 -4.45 10.37 -0.89
N LEU A 175 -5.07 9.63 0.01
CA LEU A 175 -5.48 8.26 -0.25
C LEU A 175 -6.71 8.24 -1.16
N ASN A 176 -7.75 8.94 -0.73
CA ASN A 176 -9.02 8.98 -1.43
C ASN A 176 -9.09 10.22 -2.30
N GLY A 177 -9.41 10.05 -3.59
CA GLY A 177 -9.73 11.18 -4.43
C GLY A 177 -11.00 11.89 -3.94
N PRO A 178 -11.13 13.22 -4.11
CA PRO A 178 -12.31 13.96 -3.66
C PRO A 178 -13.64 13.37 -4.11
N GLU A 179 -13.71 12.93 -5.36
CA GLU A 179 -14.92 12.31 -5.95
C GLU A 179 -15.26 10.95 -5.31
N VAL A 180 -14.23 10.23 -4.83
CA VAL A 180 -14.42 8.94 -4.14
C VAL A 180 -14.96 9.20 -2.73
N ILE A 181 -14.42 10.18 -2.00
CA ILE A 181 -14.93 10.53 -0.67
C ILE A 181 -16.39 10.97 -0.77
N GLU A 182 -16.72 11.84 -1.72
CA GLU A 182 -18.10 12.27 -1.94
C GLU A 182 -19.02 11.11 -2.28
N GLN A 183 -18.56 10.12 -3.08
CA GLN A 183 -19.34 8.94 -3.46
C GLN A 183 -19.64 8.04 -2.26
N GLU A 184 -18.63 7.77 -1.42
CA GLU A 184 -18.74 6.81 -0.31
C GLU A 184 -19.29 7.44 0.98
N ALA A 185 -19.03 8.73 1.18
CA ALA A 185 -19.32 9.43 2.43
C ALA A 185 -20.35 10.58 2.30
N GLY A 186 -20.63 10.99 1.06
CA GLY A 186 -21.59 12.04 0.74
C GLY A 186 -20.98 13.44 0.66
N VAL A 187 -21.69 14.32 -0.09
CA VAL A 187 -21.26 15.71 -0.34
C VAL A 187 -21.13 16.56 0.95
N ARG A 188 -21.84 16.21 2.02
CA ARG A 188 -21.71 16.90 3.30
C ARG A 188 -20.40 16.61 4.01
N GLU A 189 -19.80 15.47 3.73
CA GLU A 189 -18.49 15.11 4.26
C GLU A 189 -17.38 15.78 3.47
N PHE A 190 -17.47 15.71 2.14
CA PHE A 190 -16.48 16.27 1.25
C PHE A 190 -17.13 16.66 -0.08
N ASP A 191 -17.18 17.96 -0.39
CA ASP A 191 -17.68 18.44 -1.67
C ASP A 191 -16.55 18.41 -2.70
N SER A 192 -16.62 17.50 -3.64
CA SER A 192 -15.62 17.34 -4.71
C SER A 192 -15.61 18.49 -5.73
N SER A 193 -16.58 19.39 -5.69
CA SER A 193 -16.62 20.61 -6.50
C SER A 193 -15.95 21.83 -5.82
N ASP A 194 -15.76 21.77 -4.49
CA ASP A 194 -15.11 22.82 -3.71
C ASP A 194 -13.57 22.75 -3.84
N LYS A 195 -13.03 23.61 -4.68
CA LYS A 195 -11.59 23.65 -4.93
C LYS A 195 -10.78 24.09 -3.72
N ASP A 196 -11.30 25.02 -2.94
CA ASP A 196 -10.61 25.54 -1.75
C ASP A 196 -10.52 24.45 -0.69
N LEU A 197 -11.61 23.71 -0.45
CA LEU A 197 -11.60 22.52 0.40
C LEU A 197 -10.54 21.50 -0.04
N ILE A 198 -10.51 21.16 -1.33
CA ILE A 198 -9.54 20.21 -1.88
C ILE A 198 -8.11 20.67 -1.64
N TRP A 199 -7.76 21.89 -2.04
CA TRP A 199 -6.39 22.40 -1.91
C TRP A 199 -5.95 22.59 -0.45
N ASN A 200 -6.87 22.98 0.42
CA ASN A 200 -6.62 23.14 1.84
C ASN A 200 -6.54 21.80 2.59
N THR A 201 -7.08 20.72 2.05
CA THR A 201 -7.01 19.38 2.65
C THR A 201 -5.82 18.58 2.15
N ILE A 202 -5.68 18.46 0.81
CA ILE A 202 -4.71 17.52 0.17
C ILE A 202 -3.68 18.22 -0.71
N GLY A 203 -3.71 19.54 -0.80
CA GLY A 203 -2.75 20.33 -1.59
C GLY A 203 -1.35 20.36 -0.96
N ALA A 204 -0.34 20.55 -1.81
CA ALA A 204 1.08 20.48 -1.44
C ALA A 204 1.46 21.35 -0.23
N ARG A 205 0.92 22.57 -0.13
CA ARG A 205 1.23 23.47 0.99
C ARG A 205 0.75 22.87 2.31
N GLN A 206 -0.52 22.44 2.37
CA GLN A 206 -1.07 21.80 3.56
C GLN A 206 -0.33 20.52 3.92
N ARG A 207 0.08 19.74 2.92
CA ARG A 207 0.85 18.50 3.16
C ARG A 207 2.25 18.75 3.72
N VAL A 208 2.88 19.86 3.38
CA VAL A 208 4.15 20.27 4.01
C VAL A 208 3.92 20.80 5.43
N GLU A 209 2.88 21.62 5.65
CA GLU A 209 2.51 22.09 7.00
C GLU A 209 2.13 20.93 7.93
N ALA A 210 1.45 19.92 7.41
CA ALA A 210 1.12 18.67 8.10
C ALA A 210 2.30 17.67 8.18
N GLN A 211 3.47 18.00 7.66
CA GLN A 211 4.68 17.18 7.65
C GLN A 211 4.52 15.81 6.96
N ILE A 212 3.59 15.73 6.05
CA ILE A 212 3.38 14.57 5.20
C ILE A 212 4.32 14.61 3.99
N ILE A 213 4.67 15.79 3.53
CA ILE A 213 5.65 16.05 2.47
C ILE A 213 6.82 16.83 3.08
N ASP A 214 8.04 16.50 2.70
CA ASP A 214 9.25 17.04 3.32
C ASP A 214 9.66 18.39 2.72
N GLU A 215 9.49 18.56 1.40
CA GLU A 215 9.98 19.75 0.72
C GLU A 215 9.05 20.24 -0.41
N LEU A 216 8.73 21.54 -0.38
CA LEU A 216 8.02 22.24 -1.44
C LEU A 216 8.99 23.09 -2.24
N VAL A 217 9.23 22.73 -3.49
CA VAL A 217 10.14 23.45 -4.38
C VAL A 217 9.41 24.31 -5.41
N THR A 218 10.08 25.35 -5.91
CA THR A 218 9.60 26.08 -7.07
C THR A 218 9.65 25.20 -8.31
N ASP A 219 8.59 25.28 -9.14
CA ASP A 219 8.46 24.47 -10.36
C ASP A 219 9.53 24.82 -11.40
N SER A 220 10.65 24.13 -11.31
CA SER A 220 11.69 24.08 -12.35
C SER A 220 12.49 22.79 -12.25
N VAL A 221 13.03 22.35 -13.38
CA VAL A 221 13.94 21.19 -13.43
C VAL A 221 15.12 21.36 -12.47
N GLU A 222 15.71 22.55 -12.42
CA GLU A 222 16.86 22.86 -11.58
C GLU A 222 16.56 22.69 -10.09
N ASN A 223 15.43 23.25 -9.63
CA ASN A 223 15.07 23.16 -8.21
C ASN A 223 14.72 21.74 -7.79
N VAL A 224 13.98 20.98 -8.63
CA VAL A 224 13.68 19.57 -8.37
C VAL A 224 14.96 18.75 -8.32
N LYS A 225 15.86 18.92 -9.31
CA LYS A 225 17.15 18.21 -9.34
C LYS A 225 18.02 18.57 -8.12
N ALA A 226 18.09 19.82 -7.73
CA ALA A 226 18.83 20.26 -6.55
C ALA A 226 18.31 19.62 -5.26
N ALA A 227 16.99 19.56 -5.08
CA ALA A 227 16.37 18.90 -3.91
C ALA A 227 16.65 17.38 -3.89
N ILE A 228 16.58 16.71 -5.05
CA ILE A 228 16.95 15.28 -5.17
C ILE A 228 18.41 15.07 -4.76
N VAL A 229 19.34 15.89 -5.27
CA VAL A 229 20.77 15.79 -4.95
C VAL A 229 21.01 16.00 -3.45
N ALA A 230 20.37 17.01 -2.85
CA ALA A 230 20.45 17.25 -1.42
C ALA A 230 19.96 16.03 -0.61
N ALA A 231 18.82 15.43 -1.01
CA ALA A 231 18.28 14.26 -0.35
C ALA A 231 19.22 13.04 -0.44
N MET A 232 19.87 12.82 -1.60
CA MET A 232 20.86 11.74 -1.77
C MET A 232 22.12 11.98 -0.93
N VAL A 233 22.68 13.21 -0.99
CA VAL A 233 23.95 13.54 -0.34
C VAL A 233 23.81 13.55 1.18
N GLU A 234 22.75 14.13 1.71
CA GLU A 234 22.45 14.23 3.13
C GLU A 234 21.80 12.95 3.68
N ARG A 235 21.47 11.98 2.81
CA ARG A 235 20.78 10.72 3.14
C ARG A 235 19.51 10.97 3.96
N LYS A 236 18.69 11.90 3.48
CA LYS A 236 17.47 12.33 4.19
C LYS A 236 16.47 11.18 4.32
N ASP A 237 15.96 10.97 5.53
CA ASP A 237 14.82 10.11 5.82
C ASP A 237 13.95 10.76 6.89
N SER A 238 12.69 10.95 6.58
CA SER A 238 11.71 11.52 7.53
C SER A 238 11.14 10.50 8.50
N HIS A 239 11.42 9.20 8.28
CA HIS A 239 10.86 8.10 9.07
C HIS A 239 9.32 8.14 9.20
N ARG A 240 8.64 8.75 8.23
CA ARG A 240 7.18 9.01 8.22
C ARG A 240 6.35 7.74 8.45
N SER A 241 6.77 6.63 7.87
CA SER A 241 6.10 5.32 8.01
C SER A 241 6.51 4.53 9.25
N GLU A 242 7.20 5.15 10.21
CA GLU A 242 7.76 4.50 11.41
C GLU A 242 7.39 5.25 12.71
N ASN A 243 6.47 6.23 12.62
CA ASN A 243 6.12 7.14 13.71
C ASN A 243 4.73 6.87 14.32
N ALA A 244 4.32 5.60 14.40
CA ALA A 244 2.99 5.22 14.88
C ALA A 244 2.66 5.77 16.27
N ASP A 245 3.59 5.69 17.23
CA ASP A 245 3.40 6.17 18.60
C ASP A 245 3.17 7.69 18.67
N PHE A 246 3.93 8.45 17.89
CA PHE A 246 3.74 9.89 17.78
C PHE A 246 2.32 10.24 17.34
N TYR A 247 1.84 9.61 16.25
CA TYR A 247 0.50 9.88 15.74
C TYR A 247 -0.60 9.40 16.67
N LEU A 248 -0.48 8.21 17.29
CA LEU A 248 -1.47 7.74 18.28
C LEU A 248 -1.58 8.70 19.46
N SER A 249 -0.46 9.19 19.96
CA SER A 249 -0.41 10.16 21.06
C SER A 249 -0.96 11.54 20.65
N LEU A 250 -0.80 11.95 19.40
CA LEU A 250 -1.45 13.14 18.84
C LEU A 250 -2.96 12.95 18.73
N LEU A 251 -3.40 11.85 18.09
CA LEU A 251 -4.82 11.57 17.85
C LEU A 251 -5.63 11.46 19.14
N ALA A 252 -5.03 10.93 20.22
CA ALA A 252 -5.65 10.87 21.54
C ALA A 252 -6.00 12.23 22.16
N LYS A 253 -5.42 13.32 21.64
CA LYS A 253 -5.64 14.71 22.09
C LYS A 253 -6.61 15.48 21.20
N LEU A 254 -7.10 14.88 20.11
CA LEU A 254 -7.96 15.51 19.13
C LEU A 254 -9.41 15.00 19.25
N ASP A 255 -10.38 15.88 19.03
CA ASP A 255 -11.79 15.48 18.87
C ASP A 255 -12.08 15.13 17.41
N LEU A 256 -11.88 13.86 17.07
CA LEU A 256 -12.08 13.35 15.72
C LEU A 256 -13.55 13.08 15.36
N SER A 257 -14.48 13.28 16.31
CA SER A 257 -15.92 13.08 16.07
C SER A 257 -16.57 14.19 15.24
N LYS A 258 -15.83 15.29 14.99
CA LYS A 258 -16.27 16.47 14.24
C LYS A 258 -15.23 16.86 13.19
N PRO A 259 -15.66 17.51 12.09
CA PRO A 259 -14.72 18.13 11.16
C PRO A 259 -13.79 19.10 11.89
N MET A 260 -12.49 18.95 11.69
CA MET A 260 -11.46 19.75 12.35
C MET A 260 -11.08 20.95 11.47
N ALA A 261 -10.91 22.12 12.06
CA ALA A 261 -10.30 23.23 11.34
C ALA A 261 -8.82 22.95 11.07
N ILE A 262 -8.36 23.33 9.89
CA ILE A 262 -6.98 23.08 9.43
C ILE A 262 -5.97 23.74 10.36
N GLU A 263 -6.25 24.96 10.78
CA GLU A 263 -5.43 25.74 11.70
C GLU A 263 -5.31 25.06 13.07
N ASP A 264 -6.41 24.46 13.56
CA ASP A 264 -6.44 23.74 14.84
C ASP A 264 -5.57 22.48 14.76
N TYR A 265 -5.66 21.74 13.65
CA TYR A 265 -4.80 20.58 13.41
C TYR A 265 -3.32 20.96 13.33
N ASN A 266 -2.96 21.96 12.53
CA ASN A 266 -1.58 22.42 12.38
C ASN A 266 -1.00 22.92 13.70
N GLN A 267 -1.79 23.63 14.53
CA GLN A 267 -1.38 24.07 15.87
C GLN A 267 -1.19 22.89 16.83
N ALA A 268 -2.12 21.93 16.81
CA ALA A 268 -2.02 20.73 17.63
C ALA A 268 -0.76 19.90 17.28
N LEU A 269 -0.49 19.72 15.99
CA LEU A 269 0.69 19.03 15.49
C LEU A 269 1.99 19.74 15.93
N ALA A 270 2.10 21.04 15.70
CA ALA A 270 3.27 21.82 16.08
C ALA A 270 3.53 21.81 17.58
N LYS A 271 2.48 21.89 18.40
CA LYS A 271 2.57 21.76 19.87
C LYS A 271 2.99 20.35 20.29
N HIS A 272 2.47 19.33 19.63
CA HIS A 272 2.74 17.94 19.97
C HIS A 272 4.21 17.54 19.73
N GLN A 273 4.86 18.10 18.72
CA GLN A 273 6.27 17.86 18.42
C GLN A 273 7.24 18.25 19.55
N THR A 274 6.84 19.18 20.40
CA THR A 274 7.64 19.64 21.54
C THR A 274 7.33 18.89 22.84
N GLN A 275 6.41 17.92 22.82
CA GLN A 275 5.98 17.15 23.98
C GLN A 275 6.55 15.73 23.98
N ALA A 276 6.65 15.14 25.16
CA ALA A 276 6.93 13.71 25.28
C ALA A 276 5.73 12.91 24.73
N VAL A 277 6.03 11.79 24.06
CA VAL A 277 5.01 10.86 23.57
C VAL A 277 4.39 10.13 24.77
N GLU A 278 3.12 10.34 24.99
CA GLU A 278 2.33 9.65 26.01
C GLU A 278 1.38 8.68 25.31
N LEU A 279 1.62 7.40 25.48
CA LEU A 279 0.78 6.36 24.86
C LEU A 279 -0.50 6.13 25.67
N PRO A 280 -1.63 5.82 25.00
CA PRO A 280 -2.86 5.43 25.68
C PRO A 280 -2.62 4.20 26.58
N VAL A 281 -3.17 4.23 27.79
CA VAL A 281 -3.09 3.11 28.73
C VAL A 281 -3.89 1.93 28.17
N VAL A 282 -3.33 0.72 28.23
CA VAL A 282 -4.02 -0.51 27.84
C VAL A 282 -5.21 -0.72 28.76
N THR A 283 -6.40 -0.77 28.19
CA THR A 283 -7.63 -1.15 28.91
C THR A 283 -8.07 -2.52 28.41
N GLU A 284 -8.46 -3.41 29.33
CA GLU A 284 -9.07 -4.67 28.94
C GLU A 284 -10.45 -4.40 28.31
N GLN A 285 -10.59 -4.80 27.05
CA GLN A 285 -11.89 -4.84 26.38
C GLN A 285 -12.32 -6.28 26.19
N ALA A 286 -13.44 -6.62 26.77
CA ALA A 286 -13.88 -8.01 26.82
C ALA A 286 -14.38 -8.55 25.48
N THR A 287 -15.07 -7.74 24.68
CA THR A 287 -15.68 -8.19 23.40
C THR A 287 -15.97 -6.97 22.53
N PRO A 288 -15.79 -7.04 21.20
CA PRO A 288 -16.23 -5.98 20.29
C PRO A 288 -17.72 -5.69 20.43
N ALA A 289 -18.09 -4.42 20.24
CA ALA A 289 -19.49 -4.01 20.29
C ALA A 289 -20.34 -4.58 19.15
N THR A 290 -19.68 -5.05 18.09
CA THR A 290 -20.30 -5.56 16.86
C THR A 290 -19.75 -6.95 16.55
N ALA A 291 -20.62 -7.91 16.32
CA ALA A 291 -20.23 -9.23 15.83
C ALA A 291 -19.66 -9.13 14.42
N SER A 292 -18.59 -9.86 14.12
CA SER A 292 -17.98 -9.90 12.80
C SER A 292 -17.29 -11.23 12.53
N VAL A 293 -17.22 -11.60 11.27
CA VAL A 293 -16.51 -12.79 10.81
C VAL A 293 -15.03 -12.73 11.22
N GLY A 294 -14.39 -11.57 11.06
CA GLY A 294 -13.00 -11.36 11.46
C GLY A 294 -12.76 -11.66 12.95
N TYR A 295 -13.68 -11.21 13.84
CA TYR A 295 -13.54 -11.49 15.27
C TYR A 295 -13.82 -12.96 15.61
N ASP A 296 -14.81 -13.58 14.99
CA ASP A 296 -15.13 -15.00 15.23
C ASP A 296 -13.92 -15.89 14.85
N TRP A 297 -13.26 -15.61 13.72
CA TRP A 297 -12.04 -16.31 13.31
C TRP A 297 -10.85 -15.99 14.23
N PHE A 298 -10.71 -14.75 14.67
CA PHE A 298 -9.68 -14.39 15.65
C PHE A 298 -9.83 -15.20 16.94
N GLN A 299 -11.04 -15.29 17.50
CA GLN A 299 -11.31 -16.10 18.68
C GLN A 299 -11.07 -17.59 18.43
N ALA A 300 -11.50 -18.09 17.28
CA ALA A 300 -11.30 -19.50 16.92
C ALA A 300 -9.82 -19.86 16.77
N LEU A 301 -8.99 -18.96 16.27
CA LEU A 301 -7.56 -19.18 16.05
C LEU A 301 -6.71 -18.91 17.30
N THR A 302 -7.17 -18.08 18.25
CA THR A 302 -6.46 -17.82 19.50
C THR A 302 -6.96 -18.66 20.67
N GLY A 303 -8.25 -19.00 20.70
CA GLY A 303 -8.92 -19.55 21.87
C GLY A 303 -9.20 -18.53 22.98
N LEU A 304 -8.86 -17.26 22.77
CA LEU A 304 -9.03 -16.20 23.76
C LEU A 304 -10.49 -15.77 23.86
N LYS A 305 -11.03 -15.75 25.08
CA LYS A 305 -12.40 -15.27 25.32
C LYS A 305 -12.48 -13.76 25.51
N ASN A 306 -11.46 -13.18 26.15
CA ASN A 306 -11.37 -11.75 26.48
C ASN A 306 -9.99 -11.23 26.11
N PRO A 307 -9.73 -10.91 24.82
CA PRO A 307 -8.45 -10.36 24.42
C PRO A 307 -8.28 -8.94 24.94
N SER A 308 -7.05 -8.56 25.27
CA SER A 308 -6.71 -7.19 25.63
C SER A 308 -6.68 -6.30 24.38
N SER A 309 -7.24 -5.10 24.49
CA SER A 309 -7.11 -4.08 23.45
C SER A 309 -7.18 -2.68 24.04
N THR A 310 -6.39 -1.75 23.48
CA THR A 310 -6.49 -0.32 23.79
C THR A 310 -7.50 0.40 22.89
N ILE A 311 -7.91 -0.23 21.80
CA ILE A 311 -8.78 0.33 20.76
C ILE A 311 -9.80 -0.74 20.38
N SER A 312 -11.07 -0.38 20.42
CA SER A 312 -12.18 -1.30 20.19
C SER A 312 -12.21 -2.00 18.83
N THR A 313 -11.46 -1.49 17.87
CA THR A 313 -11.42 -1.98 16.48
C THR A 313 -10.17 -2.80 16.13
N VAL A 314 -9.17 -2.88 17.04
CA VAL A 314 -7.90 -3.59 16.76
C VAL A 314 -7.60 -4.59 17.87
N TYR A 315 -7.49 -5.86 17.52
CA TYR A 315 -7.18 -6.95 18.45
C TYR A 315 -5.92 -7.71 18.04
N TYR A 316 -5.21 -8.21 19.02
CA TYR A 316 -4.13 -9.17 18.86
C TYR A 316 -4.07 -10.09 20.07
N GLY A 317 -3.47 -11.26 19.92
CA GLY A 317 -3.31 -12.21 21.01
C GLY A 317 -2.39 -13.35 20.63
N ASP A 318 -1.73 -13.90 21.65
CA ASP A 318 -0.91 -15.09 21.50
C ASP A 318 -1.79 -16.32 21.27
N SER A 319 -1.27 -17.29 20.53
CA SER A 319 -1.93 -18.55 20.21
C SER A 319 -0.93 -19.71 20.24
N ASP A 320 -1.29 -20.76 20.94
CA ASP A 320 -0.62 -22.06 20.99
C ASP A 320 -1.30 -23.10 20.09
N ARG A 321 -2.24 -22.70 19.25
CA ARG A 321 -3.03 -23.61 18.38
C ARG A 321 -2.30 -24.03 17.10
N PHE A 322 -1.21 -23.38 16.77
CA PHE A 322 -0.39 -23.66 15.59
C PHE A 322 0.80 -24.56 15.94
N SER A 323 1.58 -24.94 14.94
CA SER A 323 2.81 -25.74 15.12
C SER A 323 3.88 -25.02 15.95
N GLU A 324 3.78 -23.69 16.07
CA GLU A 324 4.64 -22.81 16.86
C GLU A 324 3.77 -21.78 17.57
N ASP A 325 4.27 -21.23 18.69
CA ASP A 325 3.63 -20.08 19.35
C ASP A 325 3.58 -18.90 18.37
N ALA A 326 2.38 -18.42 18.11
CA ALA A 326 2.11 -17.37 17.12
C ALA A 326 1.38 -16.18 17.74
N VAL A 327 1.39 -15.05 17.07
CA VAL A 327 0.52 -13.90 17.36
C VAL A 327 -0.53 -13.79 16.27
N VAL A 328 -1.80 -13.72 16.65
CA VAL A 328 -2.92 -13.49 15.74
C VAL A 328 -3.35 -12.04 15.84
N THR A 329 -3.58 -11.38 14.70
CA THR A 329 -4.03 -9.99 14.62
C THR A 329 -5.30 -9.87 13.78
N THR A 330 -6.19 -8.91 14.13
CA THR A 330 -7.39 -8.60 13.35
C THR A 330 -7.82 -7.15 13.52
N ILE A 331 -8.54 -6.63 12.53
CA ILE A 331 -9.29 -5.37 12.59
C ILE A 331 -10.77 -5.72 12.48
N VAL A 332 -11.60 -5.13 13.33
CA VAL A 332 -13.01 -5.49 13.47
C VAL A 332 -13.90 -4.24 13.54
N PRO A 333 -15.19 -4.34 13.18
CA PRO A 333 -16.13 -3.24 13.32
C PRO A 333 -16.43 -2.91 14.79
N ASP A 334 -16.74 -1.64 15.06
CA ASP A 334 -17.31 -1.17 16.31
C ASP A 334 -18.38 -0.11 16.04
N SER A 335 -19.65 -0.52 16.07
CA SER A 335 -20.79 0.36 15.81
C SER A 335 -20.93 1.53 16.79
N LYS A 336 -20.20 1.50 17.93
CA LYS A 336 -20.15 2.56 18.93
C LYS A 336 -18.93 3.46 18.83
N ASN A 337 -18.02 3.20 17.87
CA ASN A 337 -16.83 4.01 17.70
C ASN A 337 -17.21 5.49 17.49
N PRO A 338 -16.59 6.44 18.21
CA PRO A 338 -16.84 7.87 18.01
C PRO A 338 -16.52 8.31 16.57
N MET A 339 -15.53 7.69 15.94
CA MET A 339 -15.25 7.89 14.51
C MET A 339 -16.18 7.02 13.67
N TYR A 340 -17.26 7.63 13.17
CA TYR A 340 -18.31 6.90 12.43
C TYR A 340 -17.84 6.29 11.10
N ARG A 341 -16.67 6.67 10.61
CA ARG A 341 -16.07 6.17 9.37
C ARG A 341 -15.35 4.82 9.51
N VAL A 342 -15.26 4.29 10.74
CA VAL A 342 -14.62 2.99 11.02
C VAL A 342 -15.58 2.01 11.73
N ARG A 343 -16.90 2.32 11.73
CA ARG A 343 -17.89 1.53 12.47
C ARG A 343 -18.23 0.19 11.85
N ASP A 344 -18.00 0.07 10.54
CA ASP A 344 -18.32 -1.15 9.79
C ASP A 344 -17.07 -2.00 9.48
N GLY A 345 -15.93 -1.69 10.12
CA GLY A 345 -14.67 -2.43 9.97
C GLY A 345 -13.67 -1.77 8.99
N GLU A 346 -13.93 -0.53 8.60
CA GLU A 346 -12.99 0.24 7.79
C GLU A 346 -11.69 0.51 8.54
N VAL A 347 -10.57 0.49 7.83
CA VAL A 347 -9.26 0.81 8.38
C VAL A 347 -9.04 2.33 8.30
N GLY A 348 -9.04 2.98 9.45
CA GLY A 348 -8.82 4.42 9.58
C GLY A 348 -7.44 4.78 10.11
N LEU A 349 -7.32 6.02 10.59
CA LEU A 349 -6.09 6.57 11.17
C LEU A 349 -5.63 5.74 12.38
N VAL A 350 -6.54 5.53 13.32
CA VAL A 350 -6.23 4.87 14.59
C VAL A 350 -5.92 3.39 14.38
N GLU A 351 -6.68 2.73 13.53
CA GLU A 351 -6.49 1.32 13.18
C GLU A 351 -5.12 1.08 12.54
N GLY A 352 -4.73 1.91 11.55
CA GLY A 352 -3.44 1.81 10.87
C GLY A 352 -2.26 2.03 11.80
N PHE A 353 -2.27 3.11 12.58
CA PHE A 353 -1.19 3.40 13.52
C PHE A 353 -1.14 2.39 14.68
N ARG A 354 -2.30 1.95 15.19
CA ARG A 354 -2.33 0.96 16.27
C ARG A 354 -1.81 -0.40 15.84
N MET A 355 -2.18 -0.84 14.64
CA MET A 355 -1.63 -2.08 14.08
C MET A 355 -0.11 -1.98 13.95
N ALA A 356 0.41 -0.87 13.42
CA ALA A 356 1.84 -0.64 13.33
C ALA A 356 2.54 -0.67 14.69
N GLN A 357 1.96 -0.06 15.71
CA GLN A 357 2.47 -0.07 17.08
C GLN A 357 2.58 -1.50 17.64
N ILE A 358 1.52 -2.30 17.50
CA ILE A 358 1.50 -3.70 17.93
C ILE A 358 2.62 -4.50 17.25
N LEU A 359 2.72 -4.38 15.93
CA LEU A 359 3.70 -5.11 15.14
C LEU A 359 5.15 -4.68 15.45
N ASN A 360 5.38 -3.39 15.68
CA ASN A 360 6.69 -2.90 16.10
C ASN A 360 7.06 -3.42 17.50
N HIS A 361 6.11 -3.49 18.43
CA HIS A 361 6.34 -4.08 19.75
C HIS A 361 6.72 -5.57 19.65
N ILE A 362 6.00 -6.35 18.82
CA ILE A 362 6.34 -7.76 18.56
C ILE A 362 7.76 -7.87 17.96
N TYR A 363 8.10 -6.98 17.03
CA TYR A 363 9.44 -6.94 16.45
C TYR A 363 10.53 -6.71 17.52
N GLU A 364 10.31 -5.78 18.43
CA GLU A 364 11.24 -5.46 19.53
C GLU A 364 11.37 -6.61 20.53
N GLU A 365 10.26 -7.24 20.91
CA GLU A 365 10.28 -8.40 21.81
C GLU A 365 11.06 -9.58 21.21
N ASP A 366 10.97 -9.76 19.90
CA ASP A 366 11.54 -10.91 19.22
C ASP A 366 12.92 -10.62 18.61
N GLN A 367 13.44 -9.38 18.65
CA GLN A 367 14.67 -9.01 17.95
C GLN A 367 15.87 -9.90 18.28
N ASN A 368 15.98 -10.39 19.51
CA ASN A 368 17.07 -11.25 19.99
C ASN A 368 16.72 -12.76 19.97
N LYS A 369 15.50 -13.14 19.56
CA LYS A 369 15.11 -14.55 19.45
C LYS A 369 15.71 -15.17 18.19
N THR A 370 16.22 -16.38 18.28
CA THR A 370 16.72 -17.13 17.11
C THR A 370 15.58 -17.48 16.16
N VAL A 371 14.43 -17.91 16.71
CA VAL A 371 13.22 -18.20 15.95
C VAL A 371 12.21 -17.10 16.23
N LYS A 372 11.76 -16.43 15.17
CA LYS A 372 10.79 -15.32 15.24
C LYS A 372 9.38 -15.88 15.25
N ARG A 373 8.49 -15.40 16.14
CA ARG A 373 7.10 -15.87 16.19
C ARG A 373 6.38 -15.63 14.85
N PRO A 374 5.58 -16.57 14.35
CA PRO A 374 4.65 -16.32 13.25
C PRO A 374 3.61 -15.25 13.61
N ILE A 375 3.21 -14.47 12.62
CA ILE A 375 2.10 -13.52 12.71
C ILE A 375 0.98 -14.02 11.80
N VAL A 376 -0.15 -14.36 12.37
CA VAL A 376 -1.35 -14.77 11.64
C VAL A 376 -2.28 -13.58 11.52
N VAL A 377 -2.58 -13.15 10.31
CA VAL A 377 -3.38 -11.95 10.01
C VAL A 377 -4.76 -12.38 9.56
N VAL A 378 -5.77 -12.18 10.39
CA VAL A 378 -7.17 -12.44 10.03
C VAL A 378 -7.71 -11.24 9.26
N ILE A 379 -8.08 -11.46 7.99
CA ILE A 379 -8.43 -10.40 7.04
C ILE A 379 -9.93 -10.39 6.78
N ASP A 380 -10.60 -9.33 7.26
CA ASP A 380 -11.99 -8.97 6.98
C ASP A 380 -12.11 -7.45 7.04
N VAL A 381 -11.63 -6.77 6.00
CA VAL A 381 -11.56 -5.30 5.92
C VAL A 381 -12.30 -4.80 4.68
N PRO A 382 -13.47 -4.17 4.84
CA PRO A 382 -14.35 -3.77 3.74
C PRO A 382 -13.83 -2.58 2.93
N SER A 383 -13.04 -1.71 3.54
CA SER A 383 -12.36 -0.58 2.88
C SER A 383 -11.45 0.17 3.88
N GLN A 384 -10.71 1.16 3.39
CA GLN A 384 -10.20 2.24 4.24
C GLN A 384 -11.32 3.21 4.59
N ALA A 385 -11.14 3.98 5.65
CA ALA A 385 -12.08 5.04 6.01
C ALA A 385 -12.09 6.18 4.97
N TYR A 386 -13.28 6.65 4.65
CA TYR A 386 -13.50 7.79 3.75
C TYR A 386 -13.99 8.99 4.56
N GLY A 387 -13.16 9.99 4.77
CA GLY A 387 -13.55 11.14 5.55
C GLY A 387 -12.63 12.33 5.39
N TYR A 388 -13.14 13.51 5.74
CA TYR A 388 -12.40 14.76 5.71
C TYR A 388 -11.23 14.74 6.71
N ASN A 389 -11.49 14.35 7.96
CA ASN A 389 -10.44 14.30 8.99
C ASN A 389 -9.36 13.27 8.63
N GLU A 390 -9.78 12.12 8.09
CA GLU A 390 -8.87 11.07 7.63
C GLU A 390 -7.93 11.58 6.56
N GLU A 391 -8.44 12.33 5.58
CA GLU A 391 -7.59 12.92 4.55
C GLU A 391 -6.76 14.07 5.10
N LEU A 392 -7.32 14.99 5.89
CA LEU A 392 -6.60 16.13 6.46
C LEU A 392 -5.36 15.67 7.25
N ILE A 393 -5.53 14.70 8.12
CA ILE A 393 -4.47 14.17 8.99
C ILE A 393 -3.50 13.25 8.23
N GLY A 394 -3.97 12.64 7.13
CA GLY A 394 -3.14 11.80 6.28
C GLY A 394 -3.31 10.30 6.51
N ILE A 395 -4.51 9.77 6.27
CA ILE A 395 -4.82 8.35 6.38
C ILE A 395 -3.82 7.45 5.61
N HIS A 396 -3.30 7.88 4.47
CA HIS A 396 -2.28 7.13 3.72
C HIS A 396 -0.99 6.93 4.53
N VAL A 397 -0.65 7.83 5.44
CA VAL A 397 0.49 7.67 6.36
C VAL A 397 0.19 6.60 7.42
N ALA A 398 -1.05 6.57 7.95
CA ALA A 398 -1.46 5.55 8.90
C ALA A 398 -1.40 4.14 8.28
N LEU A 399 -1.92 3.99 7.05
CA LEU A 399 -1.88 2.73 6.32
C LEU A 399 -0.45 2.34 5.93
N ALA A 400 0.40 3.30 5.59
CA ALA A 400 1.82 3.07 5.31
C ALA A 400 2.59 2.58 6.55
N ASN A 401 2.28 3.11 7.75
CA ASN A 401 2.87 2.62 9.00
C ASN A 401 2.54 1.14 9.23
N SER A 402 1.27 0.74 9.05
CA SER A 402 0.85 -0.66 9.18
C SER A 402 1.56 -1.55 8.15
N ALA A 403 1.54 -1.16 6.87
CA ALA A 403 2.20 -1.92 5.80
C ALA A 403 3.72 -2.04 6.04
N ALA A 404 4.40 -0.96 6.46
CA ALA A 404 5.82 -0.95 6.78
C ALA A 404 6.14 -1.90 7.94
N ALA A 405 5.32 -1.92 8.99
CA ALA A 405 5.54 -2.77 10.16
C ALA A 405 5.41 -4.27 9.79
N TYR A 406 4.41 -4.66 9.00
CA TYR A 406 4.30 -6.02 8.47
C TYR A 406 5.49 -6.41 7.58
N ALA A 407 5.89 -5.52 6.68
CA ALA A 407 7.04 -5.75 5.81
C ALA A 407 8.34 -5.90 6.62
N LYS A 408 8.54 -5.08 7.64
CA LYS A 408 9.70 -5.12 8.55
C LYS A 408 9.77 -6.45 9.30
N LEU A 409 8.66 -6.92 9.87
CA LEU A 409 8.57 -8.23 10.54
C LEU A 409 8.94 -9.37 9.58
N ARG A 410 8.32 -9.41 8.40
CA ARG A 410 8.61 -10.44 7.40
C ARG A 410 10.09 -10.42 6.99
N GLN A 411 10.65 -9.24 6.69
CA GLN A 411 12.06 -9.08 6.30
C GLN A 411 13.03 -9.38 7.44
N ALA A 412 12.55 -9.44 8.69
CA ALA A 412 13.31 -9.86 9.87
C ALA A 412 13.18 -11.37 10.17
N GLY A 413 12.43 -12.13 9.33
CA GLY A 413 12.31 -13.59 9.43
C GLY A 413 11.09 -14.08 10.20
N HIS A 414 10.12 -13.21 10.51
CA HIS A 414 8.80 -13.65 10.99
C HIS A 414 7.98 -14.22 9.82
N PRO A 415 7.44 -15.45 9.90
CA PRO A 415 6.38 -15.86 8.99
C PRO A 415 5.15 -14.97 9.20
N VAL A 416 4.71 -14.27 8.16
CA VAL A 416 3.47 -13.47 8.19
C VAL A 416 2.45 -14.16 7.30
N ILE A 417 1.41 -14.74 7.88
CA ILE A 417 0.43 -15.56 7.19
C ILE A 417 -0.93 -14.86 7.21
N GLY A 418 -1.39 -14.41 6.04
CA GLY A 418 -2.71 -13.81 5.89
C GLY A 418 -3.78 -14.86 5.63
N VAL A 419 -4.89 -14.77 6.36
CA VAL A 419 -6.08 -15.62 6.18
C VAL A 419 -7.26 -14.74 5.81
N VAL A 420 -7.68 -14.78 4.54
CA VAL A 420 -8.82 -14.02 4.02
C VAL A 420 -10.09 -14.78 4.38
N VAL A 421 -10.81 -14.26 5.35
CA VAL A 421 -12.06 -14.84 5.86
C VAL A 421 -13.28 -14.01 5.48
N GLY A 422 -13.08 -12.76 5.08
CA GLY A 422 -14.10 -11.80 4.69
C GLY A 422 -13.63 -10.86 3.60
N ASN A 423 -14.03 -9.61 3.68
CA ASN A 423 -13.63 -8.61 2.70
C ASN A 423 -12.13 -8.31 2.75
N ALA A 424 -11.53 -8.08 1.59
CA ALA A 424 -10.13 -7.69 1.43
C ALA A 424 -10.04 -6.59 0.36
N ILE A 425 -10.36 -5.34 0.74
CA ILE A 425 -10.64 -4.28 -0.22
C ILE A 425 -9.67 -3.10 -0.06
N SER A 426 -9.16 -2.64 -1.20
CA SER A 426 -8.51 -1.34 -1.38
C SER A 426 -7.30 -1.10 -0.48
N GLY A 427 -7.13 0.13 0.02
CA GLY A 427 -6.05 0.54 0.92
C GLY A 427 -6.04 -0.21 2.25
N ALA A 428 -7.20 -0.67 2.73
CA ALA A 428 -7.30 -1.49 3.92
C ALA A 428 -6.57 -2.84 3.74
N PHE A 429 -6.75 -3.49 2.60
CA PHE A 429 -6.04 -4.73 2.29
C PHE A 429 -4.53 -4.51 2.08
N LEU A 430 -4.12 -3.34 1.53
CA LEU A 430 -2.70 -2.96 1.47
C LEU A 430 -2.08 -2.79 2.86
N ALA A 431 -2.83 -2.20 3.80
CA ALA A 431 -2.39 -1.97 5.17
C ALA A 431 -2.42 -3.22 6.06
N HIS A 432 -3.43 -4.10 5.86
CA HIS A 432 -3.71 -5.26 6.70
C HIS A 432 -3.98 -6.49 5.83
N GLY A 433 -2.92 -7.18 5.40
CA GLY A 433 -3.00 -8.43 4.65
C GLY A 433 -2.01 -8.56 3.51
N LEU A 434 -1.91 -7.60 2.58
CA LEU A 434 -1.06 -7.74 1.38
C LEU A 434 0.45 -7.75 1.66
N GLN A 435 0.90 -7.47 2.87
CA GLN A 435 2.29 -7.68 3.27
C GLN A 435 2.57 -9.06 3.86
N SER A 436 1.62 -9.98 3.84
CA SER A 436 1.82 -11.36 4.29
C SER A 436 2.78 -12.14 3.38
N SER A 437 3.63 -12.98 3.98
CA SER A 437 4.53 -13.89 3.25
C SER A 437 3.73 -14.88 2.40
N ARG A 438 2.64 -15.41 2.97
CA ARG A 438 1.70 -16.32 2.32
C ARG A 438 0.27 -15.86 2.59
N LEU A 439 -0.58 -15.97 1.58
CA LEU A 439 -2.01 -15.70 1.67
C LEU A 439 -2.81 -16.98 1.54
N ILE A 440 -3.73 -17.20 2.45
CA ILE A 440 -4.70 -18.30 2.45
C ILE A 440 -6.09 -17.67 2.33
N ALA A 441 -7.00 -18.28 1.61
CA ALA A 441 -8.38 -17.80 1.52
C ALA A 441 -9.39 -18.95 1.60
N LEU A 442 -10.53 -18.67 2.24
CA LEU A 442 -11.71 -19.54 2.20
C LEU A 442 -12.39 -19.47 0.83
N ASN A 443 -13.05 -20.53 0.40
CA ASN A 443 -13.85 -20.56 -0.84
C ASN A 443 -15.30 -20.11 -0.57
N SER A 444 -15.50 -18.91 -0.07
CA SER A 444 -16.84 -18.37 0.25
C SER A 444 -17.29 -17.31 -0.75
N ASP A 445 -18.57 -17.37 -1.17
CA ASP A 445 -19.20 -16.33 -2.00
C ASP A 445 -19.33 -14.98 -1.28
N ALA A 446 -19.23 -14.98 0.05
CA ALA A 446 -19.26 -13.76 0.85
C ALA A 446 -17.92 -12.99 0.85
N ILE A 447 -16.83 -13.57 0.32
CA ILE A 447 -15.54 -12.92 0.26
C ILE A 447 -15.41 -12.05 -0.99
N THR A 448 -15.09 -10.78 -0.77
CA THR A 448 -14.84 -9.81 -1.84
C THR A 448 -13.41 -9.31 -1.79
N VAL A 449 -12.70 -9.39 -2.93
CA VAL A 449 -11.33 -8.86 -3.09
C VAL A 449 -11.31 -7.88 -4.25
N GLN A 450 -11.05 -6.59 -3.99
CA GLN A 450 -11.07 -5.57 -5.04
C GLN A 450 -10.40 -4.26 -4.61
N ALA A 451 -10.09 -3.40 -5.59
CA ALA A 451 -9.50 -2.08 -5.37
C ALA A 451 -10.49 -1.04 -4.83
N MET A 452 -11.78 -1.16 -5.10
CA MET A 452 -12.84 -0.27 -4.59
C MET A 452 -14.24 -0.86 -4.78
N SER A 453 -15.27 -0.24 -4.18
CA SER A 453 -16.66 -0.62 -4.39
C SER A 453 -17.09 -0.52 -5.88
N LYS A 454 -18.09 -1.31 -6.28
CA LYS A 454 -18.64 -1.23 -7.65
C LYS A 454 -19.19 0.17 -7.97
N ALA A 455 -19.79 0.85 -6.99
CA ALA A 455 -20.34 2.19 -7.15
C ALA A 455 -19.23 3.22 -7.41
N SER A 456 -18.16 3.21 -6.64
CA SER A 456 -17.00 4.08 -6.86
C SER A 456 -16.28 3.75 -8.18
N ALA A 457 -16.11 2.48 -8.51
CA ALA A 457 -15.53 2.08 -9.78
C ALA A 457 -16.37 2.58 -10.98
N SER A 458 -17.69 2.50 -10.90
CA SER A 458 -18.62 3.05 -11.90
C SER A 458 -18.45 4.56 -12.08
N ARG A 459 -18.42 5.32 -10.98
CA ARG A 459 -18.26 6.78 -11.02
C ARG A 459 -16.93 7.20 -11.64
N ILE A 460 -15.84 6.59 -11.21
CA ILE A 460 -14.48 6.96 -11.65
C ILE A 460 -14.21 6.55 -13.09
N THR A 461 -14.64 5.33 -13.49
CA THR A 461 -14.41 4.83 -14.86
C THR A 461 -15.44 5.34 -15.86
N LYS A 462 -16.52 5.95 -15.38
CA LYS A 462 -17.69 6.36 -16.19
C LYS A 462 -18.35 5.19 -16.94
N ARG A 463 -18.26 3.98 -16.36
CA ARG A 463 -18.91 2.76 -16.85
C ARG A 463 -20.08 2.41 -15.93
N SER A 464 -21.13 1.84 -16.49
CA SER A 464 -22.20 1.23 -15.68
C SER A 464 -21.68 0.00 -14.91
N ILE A 465 -22.35 -0.37 -13.82
CA ILE A 465 -22.01 -1.59 -13.06
C ILE A 465 -22.08 -2.82 -13.98
N ALA A 466 -23.09 -2.90 -14.86
CA ALA A 466 -23.22 -4.00 -15.82
C ALA A 466 -22.04 -4.09 -16.80
N GLU A 467 -21.49 -2.96 -17.24
CA GLU A 467 -20.27 -2.95 -18.08
C GLU A 467 -19.04 -3.38 -17.32
N ILE A 468 -18.93 -3.05 -16.02
CA ILE A 468 -17.85 -3.53 -15.16
C ILE A 468 -17.95 -5.04 -14.96
N GLU A 469 -19.12 -5.57 -14.69
CA GLU A 469 -19.37 -7.00 -14.53
C GLU A 469 -19.09 -7.78 -15.82
N ALA A 470 -19.52 -7.27 -16.98
CA ALA A 470 -19.20 -7.87 -18.28
C ALA A 470 -17.69 -7.83 -18.60
N ALA A 471 -16.97 -6.81 -18.14
CA ALA A 471 -15.52 -6.77 -18.28
C ALA A 471 -14.83 -7.79 -17.36
N ALA A 472 -15.35 -8.01 -16.15
CA ALA A 472 -14.84 -8.97 -15.20
C ALA A 472 -14.91 -10.44 -15.68
N GLU A 473 -15.90 -10.76 -16.54
CA GLU A 473 -15.97 -12.08 -17.19
C GLU A 473 -14.75 -12.37 -18.09
N LYS A 474 -14.17 -11.32 -18.68
CA LYS A 474 -13.01 -11.42 -19.59
C LYS A 474 -11.68 -11.21 -18.89
N VAL A 475 -11.65 -10.46 -17.81
CA VAL A 475 -10.45 -10.03 -17.10
C VAL A 475 -10.59 -10.38 -15.61
N PRO A 476 -10.05 -11.54 -15.16
CA PRO A 476 -10.20 -12.01 -13.78
C PRO A 476 -9.74 -11.01 -12.71
N SER A 477 -8.77 -10.15 -13.01
CA SER A 477 -8.26 -9.15 -12.06
C SER A 477 -9.25 -8.03 -11.73
N ILE A 478 -10.34 -7.87 -12.49
CA ILE A 478 -11.41 -6.90 -12.19
C ILE A 478 -12.54 -7.56 -11.38
N ALA A 479 -12.61 -8.89 -11.36
CA ALA A 479 -13.65 -9.60 -10.63
C ALA A 479 -13.54 -9.37 -9.12
N TYR A 480 -14.69 -9.43 -8.46
CA TYR A 480 -14.81 -9.18 -7.02
C TYR A 480 -14.69 -10.45 -6.19
N ASP A 481 -14.94 -11.61 -6.79
CA ASP A 481 -14.97 -12.88 -6.10
C ASP A 481 -13.57 -13.48 -5.89
N ILE A 482 -13.43 -14.23 -4.81
CA ILE A 482 -12.16 -14.83 -4.39
C ILE A 482 -11.65 -15.91 -5.36
N ARG A 483 -12.52 -16.59 -6.10
CA ARG A 483 -12.14 -17.64 -7.07
C ARG A 483 -11.40 -17.05 -8.27
N ASN A 484 -11.85 -15.88 -8.76
CA ASN A 484 -11.13 -15.15 -9.79
C ASN A 484 -9.82 -14.56 -9.26
N TYR A 485 -9.79 -14.10 -8.01
CA TYR A 485 -8.54 -13.66 -7.36
C TYR A 485 -7.52 -14.80 -7.26
N ASN A 486 -7.95 -16.02 -6.94
CA ASN A 486 -7.07 -17.20 -6.90
C ASN A 486 -6.36 -17.47 -8.24
N LYS A 487 -6.99 -17.19 -9.38
CA LYS A 487 -6.38 -17.34 -10.71
C LYS A 487 -5.18 -16.41 -10.97
N LEU A 488 -5.02 -15.37 -10.16
CA LEU A 488 -3.91 -14.43 -10.29
C LEU A 488 -2.59 -14.96 -9.71
N GLY A 489 -2.62 -16.10 -8.98
CA GLY A 489 -1.43 -16.72 -8.38
C GLY A 489 -0.98 -16.06 -7.06
N ALA A 490 -1.80 -15.16 -6.49
CA ALA A 490 -1.46 -14.47 -5.25
C ALA A 490 -1.65 -15.31 -3.99
N LEU A 491 -2.51 -16.33 -4.04
CA LEU A 491 -2.79 -17.22 -2.91
C LEU A 491 -1.77 -18.36 -2.84
N TYR A 492 -1.24 -18.60 -1.66
CA TYR A 492 -0.48 -19.79 -1.33
C TYR A 492 -1.40 -21.03 -1.28
N ARG A 493 -2.56 -20.87 -0.63
CA ARG A 493 -3.58 -21.93 -0.55
C ARG A 493 -4.99 -21.36 -0.66
N PHE A 494 -5.79 -21.99 -1.51
CA PHE A 494 -7.21 -21.74 -1.63
C PHE A 494 -7.94 -22.95 -1.03
N LEU A 495 -8.79 -22.72 -0.01
CA LEU A 495 -9.43 -23.78 0.76
C LEU A 495 -10.79 -24.17 0.17
N ASP A 496 -10.76 -24.96 -0.90
CA ASP A 496 -11.96 -25.38 -1.66
C ASP A 496 -13.04 -26.03 -0.78
N GLY A 497 -12.64 -26.75 0.28
CA GLY A 497 -13.55 -27.42 1.21
C GLY A 497 -14.20 -26.52 2.26
N VAL A 498 -13.76 -25.25 2.40
CA VAL A 498 -14.33 -24.29 3.36
C VAL A 498 -15.15 -23.28 2.59
N THR A 499 -16.43 -23.59 2.37
CA THR A 499 -17.33 -22.86 1.46
C THR A 499 -18.15 -21.76 2.12
N ASP A 500 -18.06 -21.61 3.42
CA ASP A 500 -18.69 -20.54 4.20
C ASP A 500 -17.70 -19.95 5.21
N GLN A 501 -18.13 -18.91 5.92
CA GLN A 501 -17.31 -18.19 6.88
C GLN A 501 -17.46 -18.67 8.32
N THR A 502 -18.19 -19.78 8.56
CA THR A 502 -18.47 -20.26 9.90
C THR A 502 -17.26 -20.93 10.55
N THR A 503 -17.06 -20.68 11.83
CA THR A 503 -15.96 -21.25 12.64
C THR A 503 -16.32 -22.63 13.23
N THR A 504 -16.80 -23.56 12.37
CA THR A 504 -17.00 -24.95 12.79
C THR A 504 -15.67 -25.58 13.16
N THR A 505 -15.70 -26.64 13.97
CA THR A 505 -14.48 -27.35 14.38
C THR A 505 -13.66 -27.82 13.17
N ASP A 506 -14.33 -28.31 12.13
CA ASP A 506 -13.66 -28.82 10.91
C ASP A 506 -13.07 -27.68 10.08
N ASN A 507 -13.80 -26.56 9.90
CA ASN A 507 -13.29 -25.40 9.18
C ASN A 507 -12.06 -24.80 9.89
N VAL A 508 -12.13 -24.67 11.22
CA VAL A 508 -11.00 -24.17 12.02
C VAL A 508 -9.79 -25.09 11.93
N ALA A 509 -9.99 -26.42 12.02
CA ALA A 509 -8.91 -27.37 11.86
C ALA A 509 -8.24 -27.29 10.48
N THR A 510 -9.04 -27.15 9.41
CA THR A 510 -8.53 -26.97 8.02
C THR A 510 -7.71 -25.69 7.87
N VAL A 511 -8.16 -24.59 8.46
CA VAL A 511 -7.42 -23.32 8.43
C VAL A 511 -6.11 -23.42 9.23
N ILE A 512 -6.14 -24.02 10.43
CA ILE A 512 -4.93 -24.22 11.24
C ILE A 512 -3.90 -25.07 10.49
N GLU A 513 -4.32 -26.17 9.84
CA GLU A 513 -3.45 -27.01 9.02
C GLU A 513 -2.80 -26.18 7.90
N ALA A 514 -3.60 -25.41 7.15
CA ALA A 514 -3.09 -24.57 6.07
C ALA A 514 -2.13 -23.47 6.54
N VAL A 515 -2.38 -22.91 7.73
CA VAL A 515 -1.47 -21.93 8.35
C VAL A 515 -0.15 -22.59 8.76
N ASN A 516 -0.20 -23.79 9.35
CA ASN A 516 1.01 -24.55 9.71
C ASN A 516 1.85 -24.87 8.50
N ASP A 517 1.24 -25.34 7.40
CA ASP A 517 1.93 -25.58 6.13
C ASP A 517 2.58 -24.32 5.58
N ALA A 518 1.89 -23.18 5.69
CA ALA A 518 2.42 -21.90 5.23
C ALA A 518 3.60 -21.40 6.11
N ILE A 519 3.54 -21.62 7.42
CA ILE A 519 4.65 -21.32 8.35
C ILE A 519 5.87 -22.17 7.97
N GLU A 520 5.68 -23.47 7.78
CA GLU A 520 6.75 -24.40 7.39
C GLU A 520 7.37 -23.99 6.05
N ASP A 521 6.56 -23.68 5.05
CA ASP A 521 7.03 -23.22 3.73
C ASP A 521 7.89 -21.95 3.84
N VAL A 522 7.45 -20.95 4.65
CA VAL A 522 8.24 -19.74 4.90
C VAL A 522 9.54 -20.06 5.63
N ARG A 523 9.55 -21.01 6.57
CA ARG A 523 10.77 -21.43 7.29
C ARG A 523 11.82 -22.07 6.37
N HIS A 524 11.37 -22.75 5.30
CA HIS A 524 12.25 -23.42 4.35
C HIS A 524 12.74 -22.50 3.21
N THR A 525 12.24 -21.27 3.10
CA THR A 525 12.72 -20.32 2.09
C THR A 525 13.67 -19.28 2.69
N SER A 526 14.69 -18.91 1.93
CA SER A 526 15.51 -17.73 2.24
C SER A 526 14.90 -16.42 1.75
N ASP A 527 13.85 -16.50 0.92
CA ASP A 527 13.18 -15.34 0.35
C ASP A 527 12.21 -14.72 1.36
N THR A 528 12.60 -13.57 1.90
CA THR A 528 11.76 -12.75 2.79
C THR A 528 10.94 -11.69 2.03
N MET A 529 10.98 -11.71 0.69
CA MET A 529 10.23 -10.80 -0.17
C MET A 529 8.86 -11.40 -0.56
N LEU A 530 8.17 -10.79 -1.49
CA LEU A 530 6.85 -11.24 -1.96
C LEU A 530 6.92 -11.94 -3.34
N THR A 531 8.09 -12.43 -3.73
CA THR A 531 8.35 -13.00 -5.06
C THR A 531 7.52 -14.24 -5.37
N ASN A 532 7.15 -15.02 -4.35
CA ASN A 532 6.29 -16.19 -4.50
C ASN A 532 4.96 -15.91 -5.22
N ARG A 533 4.46 -14.67 -5.17
CA ARG A 533 3.17 -14.27 -5.78
C ARG A 533 3.22 -14.15 -7.30
N TYR A 534 4.41 -14.05 -7.88
CA TYR A 534 4.57 -14.01 -9.34
C TYR A 534 5.53 -15.07 -9.89
N THR A 535 6.12 -15.91 -9.02
CA THR A 535 7.03 -17.00 -9.43
C THR A 535 6.43 -18.40 -9.25
N ASN A 536 5.27 -18.55 -8.58
CA ASN A 536 4.61 -19.83 -8.46
C ASN A 536 3.98 -20.30 -9.79
N ASP A 537 3.64 -21.57 -9.87
CA ASP A 537 3.13 -22.21 -11.08
C ASP A 537 1.89 -21.53 -11.69
N ILE A 538 0.93 -21.09 -10.86
CA ILE A 538 -0.29 -20.42 -11.33
C ILE A 538 0.08 -19.05 -11.90
N ALA A 539 0.90 -18.31 -11.20
CA ALA A 539 1.34 -16.99 -11.62
C ALA A 539 2.10 -17.05 -12.96
N VAL A 540 3.09 -17.93 -13.07
CA VAL A 540 3.91 -18.06 -14.28
C VAL A 540 3.11 -18.54 -15.49
N LYS A 541 2.19 -19.50 -15.29
CA LYS A 541 1.43 -20.11 -16.40
C LYS A 541 0.26 -19.28 -16.88
N MET A 542 -0.39 -18.49 -16.00
CA MET A 542 -1.57 -17.71 -16.36
C MET A 542 -1.83 -16.44 -15.54
N GLY A 543 -1.45 -16.39 -14.27
CA GLY A 543 -1.87 -15.32 -13.37
C GLY A 543 -1.01 -14.06 -13.48
N ARG A 544 0.28 -14.16 -13.77
CA ARG A 544 1.26 -13.05 -13.80
C ARG A 544 2.21 -13.20 -14.99
N VAL A 545 1.68 -13.58 -16.14
CA VAL A 545 2.47 -13.87 -17.36
C VAL A 545 3.23 -12.63 -17.82
N GLU A 546 2.58 -11.49 -17.87
CA GLU A 546 3.23 -10.25 -18.30
C GLU A 546 4.26 -9.77 -17.26
N THR A 547 3.98 -9.95 -15.98
CA THR A 547 4.97 -9.70 -14.92
C THR A 547 6.26 -10.47 -15.17
N ASN A 548 6.17 -11.77 -15.47
CA ASN A 548 7.34 -12.60 -15.70
C ASN A 548 8.10 -12.22 -16.99
N LYS A 549 7.39 -11.84 -18.07
CA LYS A 549 8.03 -11.32 -19.29
C LYS A 549 8.83 -10.05 -19.01
N VAL A 550 8.24 -9.11 -18.26
CA VAL A 550 8.90 -7.85 -17.88
C VAL A 550 10.14 -8.13 -17.03
N GLN A 551 10.07 -9.06 -16.05
CA GLN A 551 11.21 -9.44 -15.23
C GLN A 551 12.37 -9.98 -16.07
N VAL A 552 12.08 -10.90 -17.00
CA VAL A 552 13.09 -11.45 -17.93
C VAL A 552 13.72 -10.33 -18.73
N LYS A 553 12.93 -9.46 -19.34
CA LYS A 553 13.42 -8.37 -20.17
C LYS A 553 14.26 -7.35 -19.38
N MET A 554 13.84 -7.00 -18.18
CA MET A 554 14.59 -6.12 -17.29
C MET A 554 15.95 -6.73 -16.93
N ASN A 555 16.00 -8.05 -16.64
CA ASN A 555 17.24 -8.77 -16.35
C ASN A 555 18.22 -8.72 -17.54
N GLU A 556 17.71 -8.88 -18.78
CA GLU A 556 18.54 -8.79 -20.00
C GLU A 556 19.14 -7.40 -20.20
N GLU A 557 18.40 -6.37 -19.82
CA GLU A 557 18.79 -4.98 -20.10
C GLU A 557 19.53 -4.30 -18.94
N TRP A 558 19.44 -4.80 -17.73
CA TRP A 558 19.99 -4.07 -16.57
C TRP A 558 21.48 -3.82 -16.65
N ASP A 559 22.26 -4.79 -17.12
CA ASP A 559 23.73 -4.75 -17.22
C ASP A 559 24.25 -4.61 -18.66
N ALA A 560 23.36 -4.54 -19.69
CA ALA A 560 23.73 -4.49 -21.10
C ALA A 560 24.40 -3.11 -21.54
#